data_14eca9febfa3fe4c29c3ddbdd9466d2d
#
_entry.id   14eca9febfa3fe4c29c3ddbdd9466d2d
#
_cell.length_a   1.000
_cell.length_b   1.000
_cell.length_c   1.000
_cell.angle_alpha   90.00
_cell.angle_beta   90.00
_cell.angle_gamma   90.00
#
_symmetry.space_group_name_H-M   'P 1'
#
loop_
_entity.id
_entity.type
_entity.pdbx_description
1 polymer ?
#
loop_
_entity_poly.entity_id
_entity_poly.type
_entity_poly.pdbx_seq_one_letter_code
_entity_poly.pdbx_strand_id
1 'polypeptide(L)'
;MIKTPSLVSLLHPACLSGKLRVRSACLDDWANIEMLYQHARRRTPRLWWWEEYLHHPLFLVVEQRDTLVGALFAWADESPVAWVRLAVLADSLPLDRWFDAVLPVLIDRGQRFQGSQTLAWMDYDDWAADALHQRGFLRWEEVITLEVTLPHKDVESTSDVMFRPATHADLDALVAIDHAAFLPHWWQSSQTMARRLAASAYFSVACEKGTQQVVAYIEGGRQGDTRAHINRIAVHPDWQGFGIGARLMRSALITFHQSGVRTVSLNTQRSNRRAQRLYHQLGFRPTGDTTTVWTLDL
;
A
#
# COMPACT_ATOMS: atom_id res chain seq x y z
N MET A 1 -4.06 3.73 -39.04
CA MET A 1 -5.39 4.03 -38.49
C MET A 1 -5.69 2.99 -37.41
N ILE A 2 -5.45 3.36 -36.17
CA ILE A 2 -5.74 2.48 -35.01
C ILE A 2 -7.23 2.67 -34.73
N LYS A 3 -8.01 1.61 -34.94
CA LYS A 3 -9.44 1.61 -34.56
C LYS A 3 -9.54 1.62 -33.04
N THR A 4 -9.93 2.75 -32.48
CA THR A 4 -10.37 2.86 -31.08
C THR A 4 -11.65 2.05 -30.92
N PRO A 5 -11.72 1.04 -30.03
CA PRO A 5 -12.97 0.34 -29.75
C PRO A 5 -13.94 1.29 -29.07
N SER A 6 -15.19 1.31 -29.50
CA SER A 6 -16.22 2.16 -28.90
C SER A 6 -16.55 1.68 -27.50
N LEU A 7 -16.73 2.61 -26.56
CA LEU A 7 -17.12 2.39 -25.16
C LEU A 7 -18.35 1.46 -24.98
N VAL A 8 -19.21 1.37 -25.97
CA VAL A 8 -20.43 0.56 -25.96
C VAL A 8 -20.15 -0.95 -25.97
N SER A 9 -18.99 -1.40 -26.49
CA SER A 9 -18.66 -2.83 -26.56
C SER A 9 -18.20 -3.44 -25.24
N LEU A 10 -17.77 -2.64 -24.28
CA LEU A 10 -17.27 -3.08 -22.96
C LEU A 10 -18.40 -3.43 -21.96
N LEU A 11 -19.64 -2.98 -22.23
CA LEU A 11 -20.77 -3.07 -21.29
C LEU A 11 -21.86 -4.08 -21.71
N HIS A 12 -21.70 -4.83 -22.82
CA HIS A 12 -22.75 -5.71 -23.32
C HIS A 12 -22.69 -7.13 -22.73
N PRO A 13 -23.81 -7.70 -22.20
CA PRO A 13 -23.85 -9.05 -21.59
C PRO A 13 -23.48 -10.20 -22.55
N ALA A 14 -23.48 -9.98 -23.86
CA ALA A 14 -23.13 -10.97 -24.88
C ALA A 14 -21.64 -11.38 -24.92
N CYS A 15 -20.78 -10.77 -24.11
CA CYS A 15 -19.33 -11.08 -24.02
C CYS A 15 -19.01 -12.33 -23.18
N LEU A 16 -19.97 -13.01 -22.56
CA LEU A 16 -19.74 -14.04 -21.53
C LEU A 16 -19.23 -15.39 -22.06
N SER A 17 -19.20 -15.64 -23.36
CA SER A 17 -18.71 -16.88 -23.96
C SER A 17 -17.44 -16.66 -24.78
N GLY A 18 -16.27 -16.96 -24.23
CA GLY A 18 -14.98 -16.91 -24.91
C GLY A 18 -13.84 -17.29 -23.98
N LYS A 19 -12.79 -17.89 -24.54
CA LYS A 19 -11.58 -18.26 -23.79
C LYS A 19 -10.88 -16.97 -23.31
N LEU A 20 -10.49 -16.90 -22.05
CA LEU A 20 -9.64 -15.86 -21.53
C LEU A 20 -8.18 -16.18 -21.88
N ARG A 21 -7.44 -15.17 -22.26
CA ARG A 21 -5.99 -15.22 -22.49
C ARG A 21 -5.30 -14.36 -21.47
N VAL A 22 -4.35 -14.93 -20.75
CA VAL A 22 -3.50 -14.21 -19.80
C VAL A 22 -2.10 -14.05 -20.39
N ARG A 23 -1.58 -12.84 -20.38
CA ARG A 23 -0.21 -12.52 -20.81
C ARG A 23 0.43 -11.46 -19.92
N SER A 24 1.73 -11.22 -20.08
CA SER A 24 2.38 -10.07 -19.47
C SER A 24 1.83 -8.76 -20.05
N ALA A 25 1.74 -7.74 -19.22
CA ALA A 25 1.49 -6.39 -19.67
C ALA A 25 2.68 -5.83 -20.45
N CYS A 26 2.42 -4.84 -21.30
CA CYS A 26 3.42 -4.06 -22.01
C CYS A 26 3.01 -2.58 -22.05
N LEU A 27 3.87 -1.70 -22.56
CA LEU A 27 3.58 -0.26 -22.57
C LEU A 27 2.30 0.10 -23.35
N ASP A 28 2.00 -0.66 -24.41
CA ASP A 28 0.81 -0.41 -25.22
C ASP A 28 -0.50 -0.71 -24.46
N ASP A 29 -0.43 -1.45 -23.36
CA ASP A 29 -1.60 -1.76 -22.54
C ASP A 29 -1.99 -0.61 -21.60
N TRP A 30 -1.11 0.36 -21.37
CA TRP A 30 -1.31 1.42 -20.39
C TRP A 30 -2.67 2.12 -20.54
N ALA A 31 -2.97 2.59 -21.74
CA ALA A 31 -4.22 3.32 -22.01
C ALA A 31 -5.48 2.45 -21.77
N ASN A 32 -5.40 1.17 -22.13
CA ASN A 32 -6.52 0.24 -21.94
C ASN A 32 -6.71 -0.13 -20.46
N ILE A 33 -5.63 -0.32 -19.72
CA ILE A 33 -5.67 -0.57 -18.26
C ILE A 33 -6.24 0.65 -17.54
N GLU A 34 -5.77 1.86 -17.88
CA GLU A 34 -6.26 3.11 -17.30
C GLU A 34 -7.76 3.31 -17.57
N MET A 35 -8.18 3.11 -18.82
CA MET A 35 -9.59 3.20 -19.18
C MET A 35 -10.45 2.17 -18.43
N LEU A 36 -9.99 0.93 -18.33
CA LEU A 36 -10.68 -0.12 -17.55
C LEU A 36 -10.76 0.30 -16.08
N TYR A 37 -9.65 0.78 -15.52
CA TYR A 37 -9.55 1.19 -14.12
C TYR A 37 -10.53 2.32 -13.76
N GLN A 38 -10.71 3.29 -14.63
CA GLN A 38 -11.64 4.41 -14.40
C GLN A 38 -13.11 3.98 -14.35
N HIS A 39 -13.49 2.92 -15.06
CA HIS A 39 -14.89 2.52 -15.21
C HIS A 39 -15.28 1.26 -14.41
N ALA A 40 -14.33 0.43 -14.04
CA ALA A 40 -14.60 -0.80 -13.29
C ALA A 40 -14.97 -0.51 -11.83
N ARG A 41 -15.96 -1.24 -11.31
CA ARG A 41 -16.32 -1.21 -9.88
C ARG A 41 -15.38 -2.06 -9.04
N ARG A 42 -14.94 -3.20 -9.60
CA ARG A 42 -14.04 -4.14 -8.92
C ARG A 42 -12.60 -3.77 -9.25
N ARG A 43 -11.98 -3.03 -8.34
CA ARG A 43 -10.58 -2.59 -8.44
C ARG A 43 -9.97 -2.34 -7.07
N THR A 44 -8.66 -2.53 -6.96
CA THR A 44 -7.89 -2.07 -5.79
C THR A 44 -7.69 -0.55 -5.85
N PRO A 45 -7.40 0.13 -4.73
CA PRO A 45 -6.98 1.53 -4.75
C PRO A 45 -5.78 1.77 -5.67
N ARG A 46 -5.76 2.93 -6.31
CA ARG A 46 -4.71 3.26 -7.27
C ARG A 46 -3.39 3.54 -6.57
N LEU A 47 -2.33 2.87 -7.05
CA LEU A 47 -0.95 3.28 -6.84
C LEU A 47 -0.52 4.11 -8.05
N TRP A 48 0.00 5.30 -7.84
CA TRP A 48 0.27 6.27 -8.91
C TRP A 48 1.55 6.01 -9.73
N TRP A 49 2.28 4.96 -9.44
CA TRP A 49 3.54 4.59 -10.09
C TRP A 49 3.54 3.19 -10.71
N TRP A 50 2.39 2.55 -10.91
CA TRP A 50 2.29 1.21 -11.48
C TRP A 50 2.72 1.16 -12.96
N GLU A 51 2.68 2.28 -13.70
CA GLU A 51 3.13 2.40 -15.08
C GLU A 51 4.59 1.98 -15.26
N GLU A 52 5.44 2.25 -14.28
CA GLU A 52 6.86 1.89 -14.30
C GLU A 52 7.08 0.38 -14.32
N TYR A 53 6.07 -0.40 -13.94
CA TYR A 53 6.13 -1.86 -13.82
C TYR A 53 5.42 -2.60 -14.95
N LEU A 54 5.00 -1.95 -16.02
CA LEU A 54 4.30 -2.61 -17.14
C LEU A 54 5.10 -3.75 -17.79
N HIS A 55 6.43 -3.76 -17.67
CA HIS A 55 7.28 -4.85 -18.13
C HIS A 55 7.58 -5.91 -17.05
N HIS A 56 7.04 -5.72 -15.86
CA HIS A 56 7.32 -6.65 -14.77
C HIS A 56 6.65 -8.02 -15.02
N PRO A 57 7.37 -9.16 -14.79
CA PRO A 57 6.82 -10.49 -15.05
C PRO A 57 5.50 -10.79 -14.35
N LEU A 58 5.26 -10.18 -13.19
CA LEU A 58 4.03 -10.33 -12.41
C LEU A 58 2.98 -9.25 -12.73
N PHE A 59 3.17 -8.46 -13.78
CA PHE A 59 2.13 -7.60 -14.29
C PHE A 59 1.41 -8.33 -15.43
N LEU A 60 0.19 -8.77 -15.15
CA LEU A 60 -0.63 -9.58 -16.03
C LEU A 60 -1.80 -8.79 -16.56
N VAL A 61 -2.14 -9.01 -17.82
CA VAL A 61 -3.40 -8.58 -18.42
C VAL A 61 -4.22 -9.78 -18.87
N VAL A 62 -5.53 -9.63 -18.79
CA VAL A 62 -6.50 -10.64 -19.19
C VAL A 62 -7.29 -10.11 -20.37
N GLU A 63 -7.27 -10.85 -21.46
CA GLU A 63 -7.95 -10.53 -22.70
C GLU A 63 -9.09 -11.52 -22.99
N GLN A 64 -10.15 -11.00 -23.58
CA GLN A 64 -11.23 -11.77 -24.16
C GLN A 64 -11.54 -11.22 -25.55
N ARG A 65 -11.39 -12.04 -26.62
CA ARG A 65 -11.58 -11.61 -28.03
C ARG A 65 -10.79 -10.32 -28.33
N ASP A 66 -9.50 -10.31 -28.02
CA ASP A 66 -8.58 -9.19 -28.22
C ASP A 66 -8.96 -7.88 -27.49
N THR A 67 -9.90 -7.95 -26.55
CA THR A 67 -10.25 -6.84 -25.68
C THR A 67 -9.69 -7.09 -24.29
N LEU A 68 -9.00 -6.09 -23.69
CA LEU A 68 -8.52 -6.13 -22.33
C LEU A 68 -9.70 -6.04 -21.36
N VAL A 69 -9.91 -7.08 -20.55
CA VAL A 69 -11.03 -7.21 -19.61
C VAL A 69 -10.58 -7.32 -18.15
N GLY A 70 -9.28 -7.35 -17.90
CA GLY A 70 -8.73 -7.35 -16.55
C GLY A 70 -7.23 -7.12 -16.54
N ALA A 71 -6.72 -6.67 -15.41
CA ALA A 71 -5.30 -6.58 -15.12
C ALA A 71 -5.03 -6.91 -13.66
N LEU A 72 -3.84 -7.48 -13.40
CA LEU A 72 -3.36 -7.76 -12.06
C LEU A 72 -1.85 -7.55 -12.01
N PHE A 73 -1.39 -6.83 -10.99
CA PHE A 73 0.03 -6.66 -10.71
C PHE A 73 0.31 -7.03 -9.26
N ALA A 74 1.29 -7.89 -9.05
CA ALA A 74 1.83 -8.21 -7.74
C ALA A 74 3.34 -7.97 -7.71
N TRP A 75 3.86 -7.56 -6.58
CA TRP A 75 5.28 -7.25 -6.41
C TRP A 75 5.76 -7.55 -5.00
N ALA A 76 6.88 -8.25 -4.90
CA ALA A 76 7.60 -8.49 -3.65
C ALA A 76 8.72 -7.44 -3.52
N ASP A 77 8.52 -6.49 -2.64
CA ASP A 77 9.46 -5.39 -2.37
C ASP A 77 10.54 -5.84 -1.38
N GLU A 78 11.54 -6.62 -1.87
CA GLU A 78 12.61 -7.24 -1.05
C GLU A 78 12.09 -8.12 0.12
N SER A 79 10.86 -8.55 0.00
CA SER A 79 10.13 -9.33 0.99
C SER A 79 9.84 -10.73 0.43
N PRO A 80 9.73 -11.78 1.25
CA PRO A 80 9.23 -13.06 0.79
C PRO A 80 7.75 -13.02 0.41
N VAL A 81 7.11 -11.86 0.53
CA VAL A 81 5.68 -11.66 0.29
C VAL A 81 5.45 -10.81 -0.96
N ALA A 82 4.81 -11.38 -1.97
CA ALA A 82 4.32 -10.63 -3.13
C ALA A 82 2.95 -10.01 -2.81
N TRP A 83 2.90 -8.69 -2.74
CA TRP A 83 1.66 -7.97 -2.56
C TRP A 83 0.95 -7.69 -3.87
N VAL A 84 -0.34 -7.99 -3.95
CA VAL A 84 -1.17 -7.48 -5.04
C VAL A 84 -1.28 -5.95 -4.91
N ARG A 85 -0.77 -5.25 -5.92
CA ARG A 85 -0.66 -3.79 -5.98
C ARG A 85 -1.68 -3.17 -6.92
N LEU A 86 -2.14 -3.92 -7.89
CA LEU A 86 -3.22 -3.56 -8.80
C LEU A 86 -4.05 -4.80 -9.08
N ALA A 87 -5.34 -4.69 -8.98
CA ALA A 87 -6.28 -5.63 -9.54
C ALA A 87 -7.47 -4.84 -10.07
N VAL A 88 -7.85 -5.12 -11.30
CA VAL A 88 -9.01 -4.51 -11.95
C VAL A 88 -9.60 -5.47 -12.93
N LEU A 89 -10.93 -5.54 -12.99
CA LEU A 89 -11.64 -6.35 -13.98
C LEU A 89 -12.94 -5.69 -14.42
N ALA A 90 -13.29 -5.92 -15.69
CA ALA A 90 -14.55 -5.43 -16.27
C ALA A 90 -15.75 -5.98 -15.48
N ASP A 91 -16.76 -5.16 -15.26
CA ASP A 91 -17.96 -5.54 -14.50
C ASP A 91 -18.72 -6.71 -15.15
N SER A 92 -18.60 -6.86 -16.47
CA SER A 92 -19.19 -7.95 -17.24
C SER A 92 -18.45 -9.30 -17.08
N LEU A 93 -17.21 -9.32 -16.57
CA LEU A 93 -16.44 -10.54 -16.38
C LEU A 93 -16.78 -11.17 -15.04
N PRO A 94 -17.24 -12.44 -14.98
CA PRO A 94 -17.43 -13.15 -13.72
C PRO A 94 -16.11 -13.25 -12.95
N LEU A 95 -16.16 -12.94 -11.65
CA LEU A 95 -14.99 -12.88 -10.77
C LEU A 95 -14.25 -14.22 -10.73
N ASP A 96 -14.98 -15.32 -10.61
CA ASP A 96 -14.38 -16.66 -10.57
C ASP A 96 -13.62 -16.99 -11.84
N ARG A 97 -14.17 -16.67 -13.00
CA ARG A 97 -13.48 -16.88 -14.28
C ARG A 97 -12.19 -16.08 -14.39
N TRP A 98 -12.19 -14.85 -13.86
CA TRP A 98 -11.00 -14.03 -13.85
C TRP A 98 -9.93 -14.62 -12.94
N PHE A 99 -10.28 -14.98 -11.70
CA PHE A 99 -9.33 -15.60 -10.77
C PHE A 99 -8.78 -16.92 -11.29
N ASP A 100 -9.64 -17.78 -11.86
CA ASP A 100 -9.23 -19.08 -12.41
C ASP A 100 -8.26 -18.94 -13.58
N ALA A 101 -8.34 -17.83 -14.32
CA ALA A 101 -7.42 -17.54 -15.40
C ALA A 101 -6.09 -16.93 -14.90
N VAL A 102 -6.15 -15.96 -13.99
CA VAL A 102 -4.99 -15.12 -13.66
C VAL A 102 -4.14 -15.70 -12.52
N LEU A 103 -4.77 -16.32 -11.52
CA LEU A 103 -4.10 -16.75 -10.30
C LEU A 103 -3.06 -17.85 -10.51
N PRO A 104 -3.32 -18.92 -11.30
CA PRO A 104 -2.30 -19.93 -11.58
C PRO A 104 -1.05 -19.37 -12.25
N VAL A 105 -1.23 -18.40 -13.17
CA VAL A 105 -0.11 -17.73 -13.86
C VAL A 105 0.67 -16.85 -12.90
N LEU A 106 -0.02 -16.14 -12.01
CA LEU A 106 0.60 -15.28 -11.01
C LEU A 106 1.45 -16.10 -10.02
N ILE A 107 0.90 -17.21 -9.52
CA ILE A 107 1.59 -18.12 -8.57
C ILE A 107 2.84 -18.70 -9.21
N ASP A 108 2.71 -19.33 -10.39
CA ASP A 108 3.85 -19.91 -11.11
C ASP A 108 4.98 -18.89 -11.33
N ARG A 109 4.62 -17.68 -11.76
CA ARG A 109 5.60 -16.62 -11.97
C ARG A 109 6.16 -16.05 -10.66
N GLY A 110 5.34 -15.89 -9.63
CA GLY A 110 5.79 -15.42 -8.32
C GLY A 110 6.88 -16.30 -7.74
N GLN A 111 6.70 -17.61 -7.81
CA GLN A 111 7.70 -18.59 -7.39
C GLN A 111 8.98 -18.53 -8.23
N ARG A 112 8.86 -18.44 -9.55
CA ARG A 112 10.01 -18.49 -10.47
C ARG A 112 10.84 -17.21 -10.49
N PHE A 113 10.20 -16.04 -10.48
CA PHE A 113 10.88 -14.77 -10.75
C PHE A 113 11.27 -14.01 -9.49
N GLN A 114 10.59 -14.22 -8.38
CA GLN A 114 10.83 -13.47 -7.13
C GLN A 114 11.14 -14.36 -5.93
N GLY A 115 11.01 -15.71 -6.07
CA GLY A 115 11.15 -16.61 -4.93
C GLY A 115 10.15 -16.31 -3.81
N SER A 116 9.00 -15.73 -4.15
CA SER A 116 7.99 -15.38 -3.18
C SER A 116 7.42 -16.62 -2.51
N GLN A 117 7.29 -16.57 -1.20
CA GLN A 117 6.74 -17.66 -0.40
C GLN A 117 5.26 -17.43 -0.08
N THR A 118 4.80 -16.20 -0.19
CA THR A 118 3.43 -15.82 0.15
C THR A 118 2.93 -14.78 -0.86
N LEU A 119 1.69 -14.96 -1.32
CA LEU A 119 0.94 -13.94 -2.04
C LEU A 119 -0.01 -13.24 -1.06
N ALA A 120 0.03 -11.90 -0.98
CA ALA A 120 -0.81 -11.12 -0.10
C ALA A 120 -1.73 -10.18 -0.88
N TRP A 121 -2.96 -10.05 -0.39
CA TRP A 121 -4.01 -9.21 -0.95
C TRP A 121 -4.66 -8.34 0.12
N MET A 122 -4.68 -7.02 -0.08
CA MET A 122 -5.51 -6.12 0.72
C MET A 122 -6.86 -5.92 0.04
N ASP A 123 -7.93 -6.41 0.66
CA ASP A 123 -9.29 -6.32 0.13
C ASP A 123 -10.02 -5.13 0.78
N TYR A 124 -10.03 -4.01 0.10
CA TYR A 124 -10.51 -2.73 0.65
C TYR A 124 -12.04 -2.64 0.75
N ASP A 125 -12.75 -3.31 -0.15
CA ASP A 125 -14.22 -3.21 -0.26
C ASP A 125 -14.88 -4.60 -0.20
N ASP A 126 -14.17 -5.59 0.30
CA ASP A 126 -14.58 -7.01 0.45
C ASP A 126 -15.11 -7.66 -0.86
N TRP A 127 -14.80 -7.05 -2.03
CA TRP A 127 -15.31 -7.53 -3.32
C TRP A 127 -14.66 -8.84 -3.78
N ALA A 128 -13.48 -9.16 -3.25
CA ALA A 128 -12.73 -10.36 -3.56
C ALA A 128 -12.81 -11.43 -2.46
N ALA A 129 -13.35 -11.12 -1.30
CA ALA A 129 -13.27 -11.94 -0.08
C ALA A 129 -13.67 -13.40 -0.29
N ASP A 130 -14.88 -13.65 -0.82
CA ASP A 130 -15.38 -15.01 -1.05
C ASP A 130 -14.54 -15.76 -2.09
N ALA A 131 -14.17 -15.09 -3.16
CA ALA A 131 -13.37 -15.68 -4.23
C ALA A 131 -11.95 -16.02 -3.78
N LEU A 132 -11.35 -15.19 -2.93
CA LEU A 132 -10.04 -15.46 -2.30
C LEU A 132 -10.12 -16.66 -1.35
N HIS A 133 -11.12 -16.67 -0.46
CA HIS A 133 -11.33 -17.78 0.47
C HIS A 133 -11.51 -19.12 -0.24
N GLN A 134 -12.33 -19.17 -1.30
CA GLN A 134 -12.56 -20.38 -2.09
C GLN A 134 -11.29 -20.92 -2.77
N ARG A 135 -10.29 -20.07 -2.95
CA ARG A 135 -8.98 -20.40 -3.58
C ARG A 135 -7.85 -20.61 -2.56
N GLY A 136 -8.23 -20.81 -1.29
CA GLY A 136 -7.30 -21.17 -0.23
C GLY A 136 -6.57 -20.01 0.43
N PHE A 137 -6.92 -18.77 0.11
CA PHE A 137 -6.42 -17.64 0.89
C PHE A 137 -6.99 -17.68 2.31
N LEU A 138 -6.14 -17.35 3.26
CA LEU A 138 -6.50 -17.25 4.68
C LEU A 138 -6.55 -15.77 5.09
N ARG A 139 -7.50 -15.42 5.95
CA ARG A 139 -7.48 -14.10 6.60
C ARG A 139 -6.30 -14.05 7.56
N TRP A 140 -5.34 -13.20 7.25
CA TRP A 140 -4.11 -13.08 8.04
C TRP A 140 -4.16 -11.93 9.04
N GLU A 141 -4.65 -10.76 8.62
CA GLU A 141 -4.65 -9.56 9.44
C GLU A 141 -5.83 -8.64 9.05
N GLU A 142 -6.15 -7.74 9.92
CA GLU A 142 -7.06 -6.61 9.67
C GLU A 142 -6.32 -5.30 9.86
N VAL A 143 -6.39 -4.42 8.88
CA VAL A 143 -5.87 -3.05 8.96
C VAL A 143 -7.03 -2.13 9.29
N ILE A 144 -6.90 -1.35 10.36
CA ILE A 144 -7.90 -0.39 10.84
C ILE A 144 -7.45 1.03 10.55
N THR A 145 -8.38 1.90 10.22
CA THR A 145 -8.14 3.33 10.04
C THR A 145 -8.49 4.10 11.30
N LEU A 146 -7.61 5.00 11.71
CA LEU A 146 -7.85 5.93 12.82
C LEU A 146 -7.67 7.37 12.34
N GLU A 147 -8.39 8.28 12.96
CA GLU A 147 -8.32 9.71 12.69
C GLU A 147 -8.23 10.55 13.96
N VAL A 148 -7.60 11.73 13.83
CA VAL A 148 -7.59 12.77 14.86
C VAL A 148 -7.90 14.12 14.23
N THR A 149 -8.70 14.94 14.92
CA THR A 149 -8.97 16.33 14.55
C THR A 149 -8.00 17.27 15.25
N LEU A 150 -7.43 18.20 14.50
CA LEU A 150 -6.51 19.22 15.00
C LEU A 150 -7.25 20.52 15.43
N PRO A 151 -6.71 21.35 16.33
CA PRO A 151 -5.36 21.29 16.91
C PRO A 151 -5.17 20.20 17.95
N HIS A 152 -3.96 19.71 18.06
CA HIS A 152 -3.52 18.81 19.12
C HIS A 152 -2.74 19.59 20.18
N LYS A 153 -2.99 19.31 21.48
CA LYS A 153 -2.29 20.01 22.56
C LYS A 153 -0.82 19.61 22.58
N ASP A 154 0.04 20.61 22.58
CA ASP A 154 1.47 20.40 22.74
C ASP A 154 1.81 20.02 24.19
N VAL A 155 2.75 19.09 24.35
CA VAL A 155 3.32 18.72 25.64
C VAL A 155 4.82 18.75 25.47
N GLU A 156 5.44 19.77 26.03
CA GLU A 156 6.91 19.85 26.07
C GLU A 156 7.50 18.65 26.83
N SER A 157 8.51 18.03 26.24
CA SER A 157 9.25 16.94 26.84
C SER A 157 10.73 17.08 26.50
N THR A 158 11.58 17.10 27.51
CA THR A 158 13.03 16.98 27.32
C THR A 158 13.39 15.58 26.86
N SER A 159 14.29 15.44 25.90
CA SER A 159 14.73 14.14 25.41
C SER A 159 16.13 14.17 24.81
N ASP A 160 16.72 12.98 24.73
CA ASP A 160 18.04 12.71 24.16
C ASP A 160 18.05 12.62 22.64
N VAL A 161 16.91 12.87 21.99
CA VAL A 161 16.80 12.89 20.54
C VAL A 161 16.43 14.28 20.01
N MET A 162 16.91 14.58 18.80
CA MET A 162 16.54 15.76 18.01
C MET A 162 15.79 15.31 16.75
N PHE A 163 14.89 16.17 16.26
CA PHE A 163 14.15 15.91 15.03
C PHE A 163 14.67 16.81 13.91
N ARG A 164 14.77 16.25 12.71
CA ARG A 164 15.09 16.98 11.50
C ARG A 164 14.41 16.35 10.28
N PRO A 165 14.28 17.07 9.18
CA PRO A 165 13.88 16.46 7.91
C PRO A 165 14.82 15.31 7.54
N ALA A 166 14.26 14.25 6.97
CA ALA A 166 15.03 13.14 6.39
C ALA A 166 15.70 13.58 5.10
N THR A 167 16.86 13.00 4.81
CA THR A 167 17.65 13.26 3.61
C THR A 167 18.02 11.94 2.92
N HIS A 168 18.53 11.99 1.70
CA HIS A 168 19.03 10.81 0.99
C HIS A 168 20.17 10.10 1.74
N ALA A 169 20.96 10.83 2.53
CA ALA A 169 22.02 10.24 3.34
C ALA A 169 21.49 9.34 4.47
N ASP A 170 20.22 9.44 4.80
CA ASP A 170 19.59 8.63 5.84
C ASP A 170 19.05 7.28 5.32
N LEU A 171 19.07 7.05 4.01
CA LEU A 171 18.33 5.96 3.35
C LEU A 171 18.64 4.58 3.96
N ASP A 172 19.91 4.25 4.14
CA ASP A 172 20.33 2.95 4.71
C ASP A 172 19.83 2.79 6.16
N ALA A 173 19.88 3.86 6.96
CA ALA A 173 19.36 3.85 8.31
C ALA A 173 17.83 3.72 8.35
N LEU A 174 17.12 4.37 7.42
CA LEU A 174 15.67 4.26 7.30
C LEU A 174 15.25 2.82 6.99
N VAL A 175 15.92 2.18 6.05
CA VAL A 175 15.66 0.76 5.67
C VAL A 175 15.98 -0.16 6.84
N ALA A 176 17.12 0.01 7.50
CA ALA A 176 17.50 -0.79 8.66
C ALA A 176 16.48 -0.68 9.81
N ILE A 177 16.00 0.53 10.11
CA ILE A 177 14.97 0.77 11.13
C ILE A 177 13.64 0.12 10.71
N ASP A 178 13.27 0.22 9.44
CA ASP A 178 12.07 -0.37 8.90
C ASP A 178 12.07 -1.89 9.09
N HIS A 179 13.13 -2.56 8.66
CA HIS A 179 13.27 -4.00 8.77
C HIS A 179 13.38 -4.47 10.23
N ALA A 180 13.95 -3.67 11.12
CA ALA A 180 14.01 -3.98 12.55
C ALA A 180 12.65 -3.79 13.26
N ALA A 181 11.83 -2.84 12.81
CA ALA A 181 10.57 -2.47 13.46
C ALA A 181 9.35 -3.24 12.97
N PHE A 182 9.37 -3.78 11.75
CA PHE A 182 8.24 -4.46 11.13
C PHE A 182 8.53 -5.94 10.83
N LEU A 183 7.46 -6.72 10.71
CA LEU A 183 7.55 -8.09 10.18
C LEU A 183 7.88 -8.05 8.67
N PRO A 184 8.51 -9.12 8.14
CA PRO A 184 8.90 -9.20 6.72
C PRO A 184 7.76 -8.89 5.73
N HIS A 185 6.52 -9.23 6.05
CA HIS A 185 5.34 -8.90 5.25
C HIS A 185 5.18 -7.39 4.97
N TRP A 186 5.68 -6.55 5.87
CA TRP A 186 5.53 -5.10 5.82
C TRP A 186 6.82 -4.35 5.45
N TRP A 187 7.92 -5.04 5.18
CA TRP A 187 9.18 -4.41 4.82
C TRP A 187 9.07 -3.57 3.56
N GLN A 188 9.87 -2.53 3.51
CA GLN A 188 10.03 -1.70 2.33
C GLN A 188 11.47 -1.75 1.85
N SER A 189 11.64 -1.92 0.52
CA SER A 189 12.96 -1.87 -0.10
C SER A 189 13.59 -0.49 -0.02
N SER A 190 14.90 -0.44 -0.24
CA SER A 190 15.65 0.80 -0.43
C SER A 190 15.04 1.64 -1.57
N GLN A 191 14.62 1.02 -2.68
CA GLN A 191 13.98 1.71 -3.79
C GLN A 191 12.64 2.35 -3.39
N THR A 192 11.78 1.60 -2.68
CA THR A 192 10.50 2.14 -2.19
C THR A 192 10.72 3.26 -1.19
N MET A 193 11.69 3.10 -0.27
CA MET A 193 12.02 4.12 0.72
C MET A 193 12.55 5.40 0.06
N ALA A 194 13.43 5.28 -0.95
CA ALA A 194 13.94 6.41 -1.71
C ALA A 194 12.82 7.16 -2.46
N ARG A 195 11.88 6.45 -3.08
CA ARG A 195 10.71 7.06 -3.73
C ARG A 195 9.83 7.80 -2.73
N ARG A 196 9.56 7.22 -1.58
CA ARG A 196 8.80 7.89 -0.50
C ARG A 196 9.51 9.15 -0.03
N LEU A 197 10.81 9.08 0.18
CA LEU A 197 11.62 10.22 0.59
C LEU A 197 11.56 11.37 -0.43
N ALA A 198 11.55 11.05 -1.72
CA ALA A 198 11.46 12.05 -2.79
C ALA A 198 10.04 12.63 -2.98
N ALA A 199 9.00 11.84 -2.70
CA ALA A 199 7.61 12.21 -3.00
C ALA A 199 6.83 12.75 -1.80
N SER A 200 7.23 12.42 -0.55
CA SER A 200 6.45 12.75 0.64
C SER A 200 6.59 14.21 1.02
N ALA A 201 5.46 14.86 1.30
CA ALA A 201 5.42 16.24 1.76
C ALA A 201 5.95 16.42 3.19
N TYR A 202 5.99 15.34 3.97
CA TYR A 202 6.53 15.32 5.32
C TYR A 202 7.30 14.01 5.57
N PHE A 203 8.60 14.13 5.76
CA PHE A 203 9.45 13.02 6.15
C PHE A 203 10.47 13.51 7.18
N SER A 204 10.37 13.01 8.42
CA SER A 204 11.24 13.44 9.52
C SER A 204 11.88 12.25 10.21
N VAL A 205 13.09 12.46 10.69
CA VAL A 205 13.85 11.49 11.47
C VAL A 205 14.08 11.99 12.90
N ALA A 206 14.22 11.05 13.82
CA ALA A 206 14.75 11.28 15.15
C ALA A 206 16.19 10.80 15.20
N CYS A 207 17.10 11.68 15.61
CA CYS A 207 18.52 11.37 15.79
C CYS A 207 18.91 11.44 17.25
N GLU A 208 19.73 10.52 17.71
CA GLU A 208 20.40 10.60 19.00
C GLU A 208 21.31 11.84 19.06
N LYS A 209 21.21 12.63 20.12
CA LYS A 209 21.95 13.91 20.21
C LYS A 209 23.48 13.76 20.24
N GLY A 210 23.99 12.68 20.81
CA GLY A 210 25.45 12.46 20.93
C GLY A 210 26.09 12.00 19.63
N THR A 211 25.52 10.99 18.99
CA THR A 211 26.08 10.29 17.81
C THR A 211 25.53 10.76 16.48
N GLN A 212 24.42 11.48 16.49
CA GLN A 212 23.62 11.83 15.30
C GLN A 212 23.04 10.62 14.57
N GLN A 213 23.09 9.43 15.19
CA GLN A 213 22.51 8.21 14.63
C GLN A 213 20.98 8.38 14.48
N VAL A 214 20.46 8.02 13.32
CA VAL A 214 19.00 7.94 13.09
C VAL A 214 18.44 6.73 13.82
N VAL A 215 17.43 6.95 14.67
CA VAL A 215 16.84 5.91 15.53
C VAL A 215 15.34 5.71 15.32
N ALA A 216 14.72 6.64 14.61
CA ALA A 216 13.29 6.54 14.25
C ALA A 216 12.97 7.46 13.09
N TYR A 217 11.84 7.19 12.41
CA TYR A 217 11.34 8.08 11.37
C TYR A 217 9.80 8.10 11.33
N ILE A 218 9.27 9.12 10.70
CA ILE A 218 7.85 9.27 10.37
C ILE A 218 7.72 9.86 8.97
N GLU A 219 6.76 9.32 8.19
CA GLU A 219 6.48 9.76 6.84
C GLU A 219 4.97 9.92 6.67
N GLY A 220 4.58 10.99 5.99
CA GLY A 220 3.18 11.28 5.68
C GLY A 220 3.04 12.40 4.65
N GLY A 221 1.80 12.67 4.30
CA GLY A 221 1.52 13.70 3.29
C GLY A 221 0.09 14.21 3.36
N ARG A 222 -0.16 15.30 2.61
CA ARG A 222 -1.50 15.86 2.49
C ARG A 222 -2.38 15.00 1.57
N GLN A 223 -3.66 14.94 1.93
CA GLN A 223 -4.72 14.36 1.11
C GLN A 223 -5.79 15.46 0.87
N GLY A 224 -5.56 16.28 -0.17
CA GLY A 224 -6.37 17.48 -0.41
C GLY A 224 -6.03 18.63 0.54
N ASP A 225 -6.96 19.57 0.70
CA ASP A 225 -6.68 20.86 1.34
C ASP A 225 -6.63 20.81 2.86
N THR A 226 -7.44 19.98 3.49
CA THR A 226 -7.64 19.98 4.95
C THR A 226 -7.34 18.65 5.62
N ARG A 227 -6.90 17.66 4.87
CA ARG A 227 -6.60 16.30 5.38
C ARG A 227 -5.14 15.93 5.13
N ALA A 228 -4.59 15.12 6.02
CA ALA A 228 -3.29 14.47 5.83
C ALA A 228 -3.36 13.00 6.27
N HIS A 229 -2.39 12.20 5.82
CA HIS A 229 -2.25 10.81 6.22
C HIS A 229 -0.82 10.54 6.66
N ILE A 230 -0.66 9.84 7.79
CA ILE A 230 0.61 9.26 8.20
C ILE A 230 0.69 7.87 7.57
N ASN A 231 1.58 7.75 6.60
CA ASN A 231 1.75 6.49 5.87
C ASN A 231 2.61 5.50 6.65
N ARG A 232 3.62 6.03 7.39
CA ARG A 232 4.52 5.16 8.13
C ARG A 232 5.19 5.87 9.31
N ILE A 233 5.36 5.14 10.43
CA ILE A 233 6.17 5.54 11.57
C ILE A 233 6.89 4.31 12.11
N ALA A 234 8.20 4.42 12.33
CA ALA A 234 9.02 3.36 12.90
C ALA A 234 10.01 3.92 13.92
N VAL A 235 10.22 3.14 14.98
CA VAL A 235 11.24 3.38 16.00
C VAL A 235 12.05 2.10 16.14
N HIS A 236 13.38 2.21 16.02
CA HIS A 236 14.27 1.06 16.20
C HIS A 236 13.97 0.35 17.54
N PRO A 237 13.93 -0.99 17.59
CA PRO A 237 13.54 -1.74 18.81
C PRO A 237 14.27 -1.28 20.08
N ASP A 238 15.58 -1.03 20.01
CA ASP A 238 16.40 -0.59 21.14
C ASP A 238 16.03 0.81 21.67
N TRP A 239 15.33 1.61 20.86
CA TRP A 239 14.90 2.96 21.20
C TRP A 239 13.39 3.06 21.49
N GLN A 240 12.71 1.93 21.51
CA GLN A 240 11.29 1.87 21.84
C GLN A 240 11.10 1.97 23.38
N GLY A 241 9.99 2.58 23.79
CA GLY A 241 9.68 2.79 25.23
C GLY A 241 10.07 4.16 25.75
N PHE A 242 10.93 4.90 25.04
CA PHE A 242 11.40 6.24 25.45
C PHE A 242 10.52 7.40 24.93
N GLY A 243 9.31 7.12 24.47
CA GLY A 243 8.36 8.14 24.00
C GLY A 243 8.68 8.78 22.64
N ILE A 244 9.71 8.30 21.91
CA ILE A 244 10.17 8.88 20.64
C ILE A 244 9.06 8.89 19.60
N GLY A 245 8.33 7.77 19.44
CA GLY A 245 7.21 7.69 18.48
C GLY A 245 6.08 8.69 18.78
N ALA A 246 5.75 8.89 20.06
CA ALA A 246 4.75 9.89 20.46
C ALA A 246 5.19 11.31 20.08
N ARG A 247 6.45 11.62 20.27
CA ARG A 247 7.02 12.94 19.96
C ARG A 247 7.14 13.19 18.47
N LEU A 248 7.58 12.19 17.67
CA LEU A 248 7.57 12.27 16.21
C LEU A 248 6.15 12.54 15.70
N MET A 249 5.17 11.79 16.20
CA MET A 249 3.77 11.97 15.81
C MET A 249 3.28 13.38 16.18
N ARG A 250 3.52 13.88 17.41
CA ARG A 250 3.13 15.24 17.79
C ARG A 250 3.76 16.29 16.88
N SER A 251 5.07 16.16 16.57
CA SER A 251 5.75 17.06 15.65
C SER A 251 5.09 17.08 14.27
N ALA A 252 4.72 15.92 13.75
CA ALA A 252 3.99 15.82 12.48
C ALA A 252 2.61 16.51 12.56
N LEU A 253 1.83 16.25 13.62
CA LEU A 253 0.51 16.85 13.81
C LEU A 253 0.58 18.37 13.90
N ILE A 254 1.57 18.92 14.59
CA ILE A 254 1.81 20.38 14.68
C ILE A 254 2.14 20.95 13.30
N THR A 255 3.05 20.32 12.57
CA THR A 255 3.44 20.76 11.20
C THR A 255 2.25 20.74 10.25
N PHE A 256 1.45 19.68 10.27
CA PHE A 256 0.24 19.60 9.47
C PHE A 256 -0.79 20.66 9.85
N HIS A 257 -1.00 20.90 11.14
CA HIS A 257 -1.91 21.96 11.59
C HIS A 257 -1.47 23.34 11.10
N GLN A 258 -0.18 23.67 11.24
CA GLN A 258 0.40 24.93 10.75
C GLN A 258 0.24 25.10 9.24
N SER A 259 0.18 24.00 8.49
CA SER A 259 -0.07 24.01 7.03
C SER A 259 -1.57 24.02 6.64
N GLY A 260 -2.47 24.20 7.62
CA GLY A 260 -3.93 24.29 7.39
C GLY A 260 -4.68 22.94 7.39
N VAL A 261 -4.02 21.84 7.72
CA VAL A 261 -4.68 20.53 7.89
C VAL A 261 -5.55 20.55 9.14
N ARG A 262 -6.73 19.95 9.05
CA ARG A 262 -7.69 19.85 10.16
C ARG A 262 -7.87 18.40 10.65
N THR A 263 -7.63 17.43 9.80
CA THR A 263 -7.81 16.01 10.15
C THR A 263 -6.60 15.22 9.66
N VAL A 264 -6.06 14.38 10.53
CA VAL A 264 -4.97 13.47 10.19
C VAL A 264 -5.44 12.03 10.41
N SER A 265 -5.27 11.20 9.40
CA SER A 265 -5.55 9.77 9.47
C SER A 265 -4.26 8.94 9.46
N LEU A 266 -4.39 7.71 9.87
CA LEU A 266 -3.37 6.67 9.75
C LEU A 266 -4.02 5.28 9.68
N ASN A 267 -3.25 4.31 9.22
CA ASN A 267 -3.64 2.91 9.24
C ASN A 267 -2.70 2.12 10.16
N THR A 268 -3.24 1.10 10.84
CA THR A 268 -2.45 0.16 11.63
C THR A 268 -3.10 -1.21 11.67
N GLN A 269 -2.32 -2.24 11.93
CA GLN A 269 -2.82 -3.59 12.11
C GLN A 269 -3.67 -3.68 13.38
N ARG A 270 -4.77 -4.44 13.33
CA ARG A 270 -5.60 -4.71 14.51
C ARG A 270 -4.83 -5.45 15.59
N SER A 271 -3.86 -6.28 15.22
CA SER A 271 -2.96 -6.97 16.13
C SER A 271 -1.95 -6.05 16.82
N ASN A 272 -1.60 -4.89 16.23
CA ASN A 272 -0.60 -3.97 16.76
C ASN A 272 -1.12 -3.13 17.94
N ARG A 273 -1.35 -3.80 19.08
CA ARG A 273 -1.89 -3.18 20.30
C ARG A 273 -1.01 -2.07 20.86
N ARG A 274 0.32 -2.15 20.62
CA ARG A 274 1.26 -1.12 21.08
C ARG A 274 1.05 0.19 20.33
N ALA A 275 1.00 0.14 19.00
CA ALA A 275 0.75 1.32 18.18
C ALA A 275 -0.64 1.91 18.46
N GLN A 276 -1.67 1.06 18.59
CA GLN A 276 -3.01 1.53 18.92
C GLN A 276 -3.05 2.30 20.24
N ARG A 277 -2.37 1.81 21.31
CA ARG A 277 -2.28 2.56 22.57
C ARG A 277 -1.64 3.93 22.38
N LEU A 278 -0.55 4.02 21.63
CA LEU A 278 0.09 5.28 21.29
C LEU A 278 -0.87 6.24 20.58
N TYR A 279 -1.56 5.76 19.55
CA TYR A 279 -2.48 6.59 18.78
C TYR A 279 -3.67 7.05 19.61
N HIS A 280 -4.25 6.19 20.45
CA HIS A 280 -5.33 6.57 21.38
C HIS A 280 -4.89 7.63 22.39
N GLN A 281 -3.67 7.55 22.93
CA GLN A 281 -3.11 8.58 23.81
C GLN A 281 -2.92 9.93 23.12
N LEU A 282 -2.72 9.91 21.79
CA LEU A 282 -2.61 11.10 20.94
C LEU A 282 -3.99 11.57 20.40
N GLY A 283 -5.09 11.01 20.88
CA GLY A 283 -6.43 11.43 20.52
C GLY A 283 -7.01 10.81 19.27
N PHE A 284 -6.27 9.94 18.57
CA PHE A 284 -6.81 9.22 17.42
C PHE A 284 -7.96 8.29 17.83
N ARG A 285 -8.98 8.22 16.98
CA ARG A 285 -10.13 7.34 17.16
C ARG A 285 -10.38 6.52 15.90
N PRO A 286 -10.85 5.26 16.03
CA PRO A 286 -11.22 4.46 14.86
C PRO A 286 -12.33 5.14 14.06
N THR A 287 -12.20 5.11 12.73
CA THR A 287 -13.25 5.59 11.82
C THR A 287 -14.36 4.57 11.61
N GLY A 288 -14.09 3.31 11.89
CA GLY A 288 -14.93 2.17 11.55
C GLY A 288 -14.46 1.45 10.28
N ASP A 289 -13.64 2.10 9.45
CA ASP A 289 -13.11 1.50 8.24
C ASP A 289 -12.07 0.44 8.57
N THR A 290 -12.22 -0.71 7.93
CA THR A 290 -11.29 -1.83 8.06
C THR A 290 -10.96 -2.40 6.69
N THR A 291 -9.78 -2.95 6.55
CA THR A 291 -9.32 -3.64 5.33
C THR A 291 -8.79 -5.00 5.71
N THR A 292 -9.36 -6.05 5.14
CA THR A 292 -8.89 -7.42 5.36
C THR A 292 -7.64 -7.70 4.54
N VAL A 293 -6.63 -8.30 5.18
CA VAL A 293 -5.45 -8.83 4.51
C VAL A 293 -5.60 -10.34 4.39
N TRP A 294 -5.57 -10.80 3.16
CA TRP A 294 -5.60 -12.21 2.79
C TRP A 294 -4.21 -12.67 2.36
N THR A 295 -3.82 -13.88 2.74
CA THR A 295 -2.55 -14.48 2.33
C THR A 295 -2.76 -15.88 1.80
N LEU A 296 -1.93 -16.25 0.82
CA LEU A 296 -1.81 -17.59 0.27
C LEU A 296 -0.33 -17.97 0.27
N ASP A 297 0.00 -19.08 0.93
CA ASP A 297 1.34 -19.67 0.85
C ASP A 297 1.53 -20.30 -0.54
N LEU A 298 2.72 -20.07 -1.14
CA LEU A 298 3.04 -20.45 -2.51
C LEU A 298 3.92 -21.70 -2.58
#